data_05b18165a7b7ace35f35be617c2d0c15
#
_entry.id   05b18165a7b7ace35f35be617c2d0c15
#
_cell.length_a   1.000
_cell.length_b   1.000
_cell.length_c   1.000
_cell.angle_alpha   90.00
_cell.angle_beta   90.00
_cell.angle_gamma   90.00
#
_symmetry.space_group_name_H-M   'P 1'
#
loop_
_entity.id
_entity.type
_entity.pdbx_description
1 polymer ?
#
loop_
_entity_poly.entity_id
_entity_poly.type
_entity_poly.pdbx_seq_one_letter_code
_entity_poly.pdbx_strand_id
1 'polypeptide(L)' 'MERGEILKESIYKSYDELPLFLNAEMVAKLLGVSPSSAYELMHEKGFPAMRVGNRLIVPEAEFQTWVQNQINK' A
#
# COMPACT_ATOMS: atom_id res chain seq x y z
N MET A 1 22.40 5.18 2.35
CA MET A 1 21.94 5.24 2.33
C MET A 1 21.47 5.67 2.29
N GLU A 2 21.34 5.97 2.36
CA GLU A 2 20.86 6.33 2.50
C GLU A 2 19.99 6.35 2.09
N ARG A 3 19.84 6.11 1.47
CA ARG A 3 18.80 5.83 1.20
C ARG A 3 17.70 6.20 1.85
N GLY A 4 17.66 6.13 2.80
CA GLY A 4 16.56 6.44 3.64
C GLY A 4 16.02 7.83 3.52
N GLU A 5 16.81 8.72 3.00
CA GLU A 5 16.35 10.09 2.88
C GLU A 5 15.18 10.23 1.96
N ILE A 6 15.20 9.52 0.89
CA ILE A 6 14.10 9.58 -0.04
C ILE A 6 12.82 9.16 0.62
N LEU A 7 12.96 8.22 1.52
CA LEU A 7 11.82 7.65 2.20
C LEU A 7 11.65 8.22 3.58
N LYS A 8 12.12 9.46 3.75
CA LYS A 8 11.99 10.10 5.01
C LYS A 8 10.53 10.18 5.42
N GLU A 9 9.67 10.45 4.48
CA GLU A 9 8.25 10.51 4.74
C GLU A 9 7.65 9.13 4.83
N SER A 10 8.42 8.12 4.47
CA SER A 10 7.99 6.75 4.58
C SER A 10 8.96 6.01 5.45
N ILE A 11 8.47 5.24 6.36
CA ILE A 11 9.32 4.46 7.22
C ILE A 11 9.83 3.22 6.54
N TYR A 12 9.41 2.97 5.30
CA TYR A 12 9.80 1.77 4.57
C TYR A 12 10.69 2.14 3.42
N LYS A 13 11.80 1.46 3.28
CA LYS A 13 12.79 1.74 2.24
C LYS A 13 12.62 0.87 1.02
N SER A 14 11.96 -0.25 1.18
CA SER A 14 11.73 -1.15 0.07
C SER A 14 10.59 -2.05 0.46
N TYR A 15 10.11 -2.80 -0.52
CA TYR A 15 9.03 -3.74 -0.24
C TYR A 15 9.46 -4.80 0.75
N ASP A 16 10.75 -5.11 0.79
CA ASP A 16 11.25 -6.14 1.72
C ASP A 16 11.07 -5.74 3.15
N GLU A 17 10.96 -4.45 3.41
CA GLU A 17 10.83 -3.95 4.77
C GLU A 17 9.38 -3.74 5.18
N LEU A 18 8.45 -3.99 4.28
CA LEU A 18 7.05 -3.80 4.60
C LEU A 18 6.50 -4.96 5.40
N PRO A 19 5.53 -4.72 6.27
CA PRO A 19 4.88 -5.81 6.96
C PRO A 19 4.11 -6.68 5.96
N LEU A 20 3.75 -7.86 6.41
CA LEU A 20 3.06 -8.81 5.57
C LEU A 20 1.71 -8.28 5.08
N PHE A 21 1.05 -7.49 5.90
CA PHE A 21 -0.25 -6.89 5.56
C PHE A 21 -0.18 -5.38 5.72
N LEU A 22 -0.85 -4.68 4.82
CA LEU A 22 -0.86 -3.22 4.82
C LEU A 22 -2.26 -2.72 5.11
N ASN A 23 -2.35 -1.64 5.86
CA ASN A 23 -3.64 -0.99 6.09
C ASN A 23 -3.74 0.25 5.19
N ALA A 24 -4.87 0.96 5.27
CA ALA A 24 -5.10 2.10 4.40
C ALA A 24 -4.07 3.20 4.56
N GLU A 25 -3.62 3.45 5.79
CA GLU A 25 -2.61 4.48 6.01
C GLU A 25 -1.29 4.13 5.36
N MET A 26 -0.92 2.87 5.43
CA MET A 26 0.30 2.41 4.78
C MET A 26 0.20 2.50 3.28
N VAL A 27 -0.93 2.09 2.74
CA VAL A 27 -1.15 2.18 1.30
C VAL A 27 -1.08 3.64 0.85
N ALA A 28 -1.67 4.54 1.64
CA ALA A 28 -1.63 5.96 1.33
C ALA A 28 -0.21 6.47 1.25
N LYS A 29 0.62 6.09 2.21
CA LYS A 29 2.00 6.53 2.24
C LYS A 29 2.79 5.97 1.07
N LEU A 30 2.55 4.73 0.73
CA LEU A 30 3.27 4.09 -0.37
C LEU A 30 2.88 4.70 -1.71
N LEU A 31 1.63 5.07 -1.87
CA LEU A 31 1.15 5.64 -3.12
C LEU A 31 1.27 7.16 -3.17
N GLY A 32 1.52 7.79 -2.04
CA GLY A 32 1.62 9.23 -1.99
C GLY A 32 0.27 9.93 -2.11
N VAL A 33 -0.77 9.33 -1.58
CA VAL A 33 -2.11 9.91 -1.62
C VAL A 33 -2.62 10.08 -0.20
N SER A 34 -3.76 10.73 -0.07
CA SER A 34 -4.35 10.93 1.26
C SER A 34 -4.92 9.61 1.78
N PRO A 35 -5.05 9.45 3.08
CA PRO A 35 -5.66 8.24 3.63
C PRO A 35 -7.08 8.02 3.12
N SER A 36 -7.86 9.09 2.93
CA SER A 36 -9.20 8.96 2.39
C SER A 36 -9.17 8.36 1.00
N SER A 37 -8.25 8.83 0.16
CA SER A 37 -8.14 8.33 -1.20
C SER A 37 -7.73 6.87 -1.20
N ALA A 38 -6.82 6.52 -0.31
CA ALA A 38 -6.39 5.13 -0.22
C ALA A 38 -7.54 4.23 0.23
N TYR A 39 -8.31 4.72 1.19
CA TYR A 39 -9.44 3.95 1.69
C TYR A 39 -10.46 3.69 0.58
N GLU A 40 -10.74 4.72 -0.21
CA GLU A 40 -11.65 4.58 -1.34
C GLU A 40 -11.11 3.59 -2.36
N LEU A 41 -9.83 3.69 -2.64
CA LEU A 41 -9.19 2.77 -3.57
C LEU A 41 -9.32 1.33 -3.11
N MET A 42 -9.16 1.11 -1.82
CA MET A 42 -9.22 -0.24 -1.28
C MET A 42 -10.62 -0.83 -1.30
N HIS A 43 -11.62 0.00 -1.56
CA HIS A 43 -12.99 -0.48 -1.73
C HIS A 43 -13.31 -0.79 -3.18
N GLU A 44 -12.43 -0.44 -4.10
CA GLU A 44 -12.72 -0.65 -5.50
C GLU A 44 -12.66 -2.11 -5.86
N LYS A 45 -13.52 -2.49 -6.79
CA LYS A 45 -13.50 -3.82 -7.32
C LYS A 45 -12.18 -4.04 -8.02
N GLY A 46 -11.57 -5.13 -7.77
CA GLY A 46 -10.29 -5.42 -8.39
C GLY A 46 -9.10 -5.10 -7.51
N PHE A 47 -9.27 -4.30 -6.48
CA PHE A 47 -8.18 -4.08 -5.54
C PHE A 47 -8.19 -5.26 -4.56
N PRO A 48 -7.02 -5.86 -4.29
CA PRO A 48 -6.98 -7.11 -3.51
C PRO A 48 -7.05 -6.89 -2.00
N ALA A 49 -7.93 -6.03 -1.54
CA ALA A 49 -8.09 -5.80 -0.11
C ALA A 49 -9.07 -6.80 0.47
N MET A 50 -8.89 -7.07 1.74
CA MET A 50 -9.81 -7.93 2.46
C MET A 50 -10.23 -7.22 3.74
N ARG A 51 -11.41 -7.57 4.24
CA ARG A 51 -11.91 -6.98 5.47
C ARG A 51 -11.67 -7.93 6.63
N VAL A 52 -11.08 -7.40 7.68
CA VAL A 52 -10.89 -8.17 8.90
C VAL A 52 -11.47 -7.31 10.02
N GLY A 53 -12.61 -7.72 10.54
CA GLY A 53 -13.32 -6.90 11.51
C GLY A 53 -13.75 -5.60 10.83
N ASN A 54 -13.35 -4.49 11.41
CA ASN A 54 -13.65 -3.16 10.86
C ASN A 54 -12.52 -2.60 10.01
N ARG A 55 -11.52 -3.41 9.72
CA ARG A 55 -10.33 -2.91 9.04
C ARG A 55 -10.23 -3.49 7.66
N LEU A 56 -9.72 -2.66 6.76
CA LEU A 56 -9.36 -3.13 5.43
C LEU A 56 -7.86 -3.31 5.40
N ILE A 57 -7.43 -4.46 4.92
CA ILE A 57 -6.00 -4.72 4.78
C ILE A 57 -5.76 -5.36 3.43
N VAL A 58 -4.54 -5.29 2.97
CA VAL A 58 -4.15 -5.93 1.72
C VAL A 58 -2.84 -6.64 1.95
N PRO A 59 -2.70 -7.89 1.51
CA PRO A 59 -1.42 -8.57 1.60
C PRO A 59 -0.39 -7.80 0.79
N GLU A 60 0.79 -7.63 1.35
CA GLU A 60 1.82 -6.82 0.69
C GLU A 60 2.16 -7.37 -0.70
N ALA A 61 2.25 -8.67 -0.83
CA ALA A 61 2.56 -9.28 -2.12
C ALA A 61 1.49 -9.00 -3.16
N GLU A 62 0.22 -9.00 -2.73
CA GLU A 62 -0.88 -8.71 -3.64
C GLU A 62 -0.89 -7.24 -4.02
N PHE A 63 -0.52 -6.39 -3.09
CA PHE A 63 -0.41 -4.97 -3.36
C PHE A 63 0.64 -4.71 -4.44
N GLN A 64 1.79 -5.37 -4.33
CA GLN A 64 2.83 -5.23 -5.33
C GLN A 64 2.34 -5.65 -6.71
N THR A 65 1.64 -6.76 -6.77
CA THR A 65 1.11 -7.26 -8.04
C THR A 65 0.11 -6.26 -8.61
N TRP A 66 -0.75 -5.72 -7.75
CA TRP A 66 -1.73 -4.75 -8.20
C TRP A 66 -1.05 -3.52 -8.80
N VAL A 67 -0.02 -3.01 -8.14
CA VAL A 67 0.72 -1.86 -8.64
C VAL A 67 1.34 -2.16 -10.00
N GLN A 68 1.96 -3.32 -10.13
CA GLN A 68 2.58 -3.72 -11.40
C GLN A 68 1.54 -3.77 -12.51
N ASN A 69 0.36 -4.28 -12.21
CA ASN A 69 -0.69 -4.37 -13.20
C ASN A 69 -1.17 -2.99 -13.64
N GLN A 70 -1.15 -2.02 -12.76
CA GLN A 70 -1.53 -0.66 -13.13
C GLN A 70 -0.53 -0.05 -14.09
N ILE A 71 0.74 -0.33 -13.87
CA ILE A 71 1.80 0.19 -14.72
C ILE A 71 1.74 -0.43 -16.10
N ASN A 72 1.39 -1.69 -16.16
CA ASN A 72 1.41 -2.45 -17.40
C ASN A 72 0.11 -2.42 -18.19
N LYS A 73 -0.82 -1.62 -17.76
CA LYS A 73 -2.11 -1.53 -18.46
C LYS A 73 -2.00 -0.89 -19.82
#